data_f5bf453316114900e479388ee48f4623
#
_entry.id   f5bf453316114900e479388ee48f4623
#
_cell.length_a   1.000
_cell.length_b   1.000
_cell.length_c   1.000
_cell.angle_alpha   90.00
_cell.angle_beta   90.00
_cell.angle_gamma   90.00
#
_symmetry.space_group_name_H-M   'P 1'
#
loop_
_entity.id
_entity.type
_entity.pdbx_description
1 polymer ?
#
loop_
_entity_poly.entity_id
_entity_poly.type
_entity_poly.pdbx_seq_one_letter_code
_entity_poly.pdbx_strand_id
1 'polypeptide(L)'
;MFHWMLNEAKNRNLSPEGYEGGLLIDEMTIQQDIQFSKKGGTLKLIGFKDFTEESKHMNILMNHKKNVCLATHVLQFLFLGTTGFRFPFTYFSTTGASASELYLVFWKAVNYLAMFGFSVTFLSMDGEQSNRDFMNILLAHTGSGTFTIDNIYDPKRSKISIIMDFSHVMKKIRNNISKSGKNKYDKRNLTHKENKIYWEHWRNAYLWDISTNPFPIHQKLTLEHFF
;
A
#
# COMPACT_ATOMS: atom_id res chain seq x y z
N MET A 1 -19.97 6.77 5.60
CA MET A 1 -18.92 6.94 4.60
C MET A 1 -19.32 6.38 3.23
N PHE A 2 -19.72 5.10 3.10
CA PHE A 2 -20.11 4.49 1.80
C PHE A 2 -21.29 5.17 1.09
N HIS A 3 -22.33 5.59 1.81
CA HIS A 3 -23.41 6.41 1.23
C HIS A 3 -22.90 7.73 0.64
N TRP A 4 -21.92 8.36 1.29
CA TRP A 4 -21.30 9.56 0.75
C TRP A 4 -20.50 9.25 -0.52
N MET A 5 -19.71 8.18 -0.51
CA MET A 5 -19.00 7.71 -1.70
C MET A 5 -19.93 7.45 -2.89
N LEU A 6 -21.06 6.76 -2.65
CA LEU A 6 -22.04 6.48 -3.68
C LEU A 6 -22.72 7.78 -4.20
N ASN A 7 -23.05 8.71 -3.30
CA ASN A 7 -23.60 10.01 -3.71
C ASN A 7 -22.60 10.82 -4.54
N GLU A 8 -21.32 10.80 -4.16
CA GLU A 8 -20.27 11.49 -4.91
C GLU A 8 -20.08 10.87 -6.31
N ALA A 9 -20.13 9.54 -6.42
CA ALA A 9 -20.08 8.83 -7.68
C ALA A 9 -21.25 9.20 -8.60
N LYS A 10 -22.46 9.29 -8.03
CA LYS A 10 -23.67 9.73 -8.76
C LYS A 10 -23.58 11.19 -9.18
N ASN A 11 -23.15 12.09 -8.29
CA ASN A 11 -23.01 13.53 -8.60
C ASN A 11 -22.00 13.78 -9.73
N ARG A 12 -20.97 12.94 -9.84
CA ARG A 12 -19.99 12.99 -10.92
C ARG A 12 -20.44 12.27 -12.20
N ASN A 13 -21.67 11.74 -12.24
CA ASN A 13 -22.18 10.93 -13.35
C ASN A 13 -21.20 9.83 -13.76
N LEU A 14 -20.70 9.08 -12.78
CA LEU A 14 -19.70 8.05 -13.03
C LEU A 14 -20.26 7.01 -14.00
N SER A 15 -19.50 6.69 -15.06
CA SER A 15 -19.87 5.62 -15.99
C SER A 15 -19.85 4.25 -15.30
N PRO A 16 -20.51 3.22 -15.83
CA PRO A 16 -20.50 1.87 -15.24
C PRO A 16 -19.09 1.35 -14.96
N GLU A 17 -18.13 1.61 -15.85
CA GLU A 17 -16.73 1.22 -15.70
C GLU A 17 -16.05 1.93 -14.53
N GLY A 18 -16.54 3.11 -14.16
CA GLY A 18 -16.02 3.87 -13.02
C GLY A 18 -16.36 3.27 -11.66
N TYR A 19 -17.36 2.38 -11.60
CA TYR A 19 -17.66 1.59 -10.41
C TYR A 19 -16.77 0.35 -10.27
N GLU A 20 -15.97 0.03 -11.30
CA GLU A 20 -14.93 -0.98 -11.23
C GLU A 20 -13.60 -0.30 -10.91
N GLY A 21 -12.81 -0.90 -10.02
CA GLY A 21 -11.55 -0.29 -9.62
C GLY A 21 -10.80 -1.13 -8.62
N GLY A 22 -9.85 -0.50 -7.96
CA GLY A 22 -9.01 -1.16 -6.98
C GLY A 22 -9.02 -0.53 -5.61
N LEU A 23 -8.50 -1.29 -4.67
CA LEU A 23 -8.18 -0.83 -3.33
C LEU A 23 -6.70 -0.44 -3.27
N LEU A 24 -6.45 0.78 -2.81
CA LEU A 24 -5.13 1.22 -2.40
C LEU A 24 -5.09 1.22 -0.88
N ILE A 25 -4.10 0.53 -0.33
CA ILE A 25 -3.87 0.43 1.11
C ILE A 25 -2.50 1.03 1.39
N ASP A 26 -2.46 2.00 2.29
CA ASP A 26 -1.22 2.65 2.72
C ASP A 26 -1.26 2.95 4.21
N GLU A 27 -0.14 2.81 4.88
CA GLU A 27 0.02 3.11 6.30
C GLU A 27 1.05 4.22 6.51
N MET A 28 0.61 5.29 7.16
CA MET A 28 1.47 6.44 7.44
C MET A 28 1.73 6.57 8.93
N THR A 29 2.97 6.89 9.29
CA THR A 29 3.35 7.22 10.66
C THR A 29 2.72 8.55 11.08
N ILE A 30 2.19 8.60 12.30
CA ILE A 30 1.64 9.81 12.92
C ILE A 30 2.34 10.09 14.24
N GLN A 31 2.30 11.34 14.66
CA GLN A 31 2.71 11.71 16.02
C GLN A 31 1.73 11.11 17.03
N GLN A 32 2.26 10.48 18.08
CA GLN A 32 1.44 10.00 19.19
C GLN A 32 0.92 11.18 20.01
N ASP A 33 -0.38 11.31 20.12
CA ASP A 33 -1.02 12.33 20.91
C ASP A 33 -2.40 11.85 21.40
N ILE A 34 -2.87 12.45 22.51
CA ILE A 34 -4.20 12.21 23.06
C ILE A 34 -4.97 13.52 22.98
N GLN A 35 -6.09 13.50 22.30
CA GLN A 35 -6.93 14.68 22.14
C GLN A 35 -8.37 14.41 22.56
N PHE A 36 -9.00 15.45 23.09
CA PHE A 36 -10.43 15.44 23.34
C PHE A 36 -11.17 15.99 22.13
N SER A 37 -12.08 15.18 21.59
CA SER A 37 -12.99 15.59 20.51
C SER A 37 -14.40 15.70 21.07
N LYS A 38 -15.04 16.86 20.86
CA LYS A 38 -16.45 17.08 21.20
C LYS A 38 -17.27 17.02 19.91
N LYS A 39 -17.96 15.91 19.71
CA LYS A 39 -18.83 15.72 18.54
C LYS A 39 -20.22 15.31 19.01
N GLY A 40 -21.27 16.06 18.60
CA GLY A 40 -22.63 15.75 18.94
C GLY A 40 -22.94 15.81 20.44
N GLY A 41 -22.27 16.69 21.19
CA GLY A 41 -22.48 16.81 22.67
C GLY A 41 -21.68 15.78 23.49
N THR A 42 -21.11 14.77 22.90
CA THR A 42 -20.34 13.74 23.59
C THR A 42 -18.84 14.05 23.53
N LEU A 43 -18.16 13.98 24.68
CA LEU A 43 -16.71 14.09 24.78
C LEU A 43 -16.10 12.72 24.49
N LYS A 44 -15.30 12.63 23.41
CA LYS A 44 -14.59 11.42 23.02
C LYS A 44 -13.09 11.65 23.12
N LEU A 45 -12.39 10.72 23.76
CA LEU A 45 -10.93 10.69 23.76
C LEU A 45 -10.44 9.98 22.49
N ILE A 46 -9.56 10.64 21.73
CA ILE A 46 -8.98 10.13 20.49
C ILE A 46 -7.46 10.05 20.62
N GLY A 47 -6.82 9.20 19.81
CA GLY A 47 -5.37 8.97 19.83
C GLY A 47 -5.01 7.52 20.16
N PHE A 48 -5.97 6.68 20.51
CA PHE A 48 -5.74 5.27 20.78
C PHE A 48 -5.83 4.41 19.51
N LYS A 49 -5.14 3.27 19.55
CA LYS A 49 -5.35 2.21 18.54
C LYS A 49 -6.83 1.86 18.49
N ASP A 50 -7.45 2.05 17.34
CA ASP A 50 -8.84 1.71 17.06
C ASP A 50 -8.92 0.97 15.72
N PHE A 51 -8.74 -0.34 15.79
CA PHE A 51 -8.83 -1.21 14.64
C PHE A 51 -10.28 -1.70 14.45
N THR A 52 -10.54 -2.97 14.21
CA THR A 52 -11.91 -3.48 14.13
C THR A 52 -12.35 -4.13 15.44
N GLU A 53 -13.67 -4.25 15.68
CA GLU A 53 -14.18 -4.97 16.85
C GLU A 53 -13.74 -6.44 16.82
N GLU A 54 -13.68 -7.05 15.66
CA GLU A 54 -13.18 -8.42 15.47
C GLU A 54 -11.71 -8.55 15.91
N SER A 55 -10.88 -7.58 15.53
CA SER A 55 -9.47 -7.53 15.95
C SER A 55 -9.35 -7.32 17.46
N LYS A 56 -10.20 -6.49 18.07
CA LYS A 56 -10.23 -6.30 19.51
C LYS A 56 -10.59 -7.60 20.24
N HIS A 57 -11.62 -8.30 19.77
CA HIS A 57 -12.03 -9.59 20.34
C HIS A 57 -10.93 -10.64 20.21
N MET A 58 -10.29 -10.73 19.05
CA MET A 58 -9.19 -11.65 18.79
C MET A 58 -7.99 -11.40 19.73
N ASN A 59 -7.63 -10.12 19.92
CA ASN A 59 -6.57 -9.73 20.84
C ASN A 59 -6.91 -10.06 22.30
N ILE A 60 -8.17 -9.92 22.72
CA ILE A 60 -8.62 -10.30 24.06
C ILE A 60 -8.53 -11.81 24.25
N LEU A 61 -8.95 -12.60 23.25
CA LEU A 61 -8.89 -14.07 23.30
C LEU A 61 -7.45 -14.58 23.34
N MET A 62 -6.55 -13.97 22.57
CA MET A 62 -5.14 -14.43 22.50
C MET A 62 -4.31 -13.98 23.69
N ASN A 63 -4.54 -12.79 24.24
CA ASN A 63 -3.63 -12.17 25.21
C ASN A 63 -4.25 -12.04 26.62
N HIS A 64 -5.50 -12.37 26.81
CA HIS A 64 -6.26 -12.21 28.09
C HIS A 64 -6.16 -10.82 28.74
N LYS A 65 -5.72 -9.79 28.00
CA LYS A 65 -5.55 -8.41 28.49
C LYS A 65 -6.07 -7.39 27.46
N LYS A 66 -6.79 -6.39 27.95
CA LYS A 66 -7.08 -5.16 27.20
C LYS A 66 -5.80 -4.31 27.19
N ASN A 67 -5.00 -4.39 26.15
CA ASN A 67 -3.89 -3.46 25.97
C ASN A 67 -4.43 -2.19 25.29
N VAL A 68 -4.47 -1.10 26.05
CA VAL A 68 -4.78 0.23 25.52
C VAL A 68 -3.45 0.84 25.07
N CYS A 69 -3.25 0.93 23.76
CA CYS A 69 -2.04 1.51 23.17
C CYS A 69 -2.38 2.79 22.41
N LEU A 70 -1.48 3.77 22.46
CA LEU A 70 -1.56 4.94 21.58
C LEU A 70 -1.29 4.53 20.14
N ALA A 71 -2.01 5.15 19.22
CA ALA A 71 -1.78 4.95 17.80
C ALA A 71 -0.46 5.60 17.39
N THR A 72 0.31 4.88 16.60
CA THR A 72 1.55 5.37 15.98
C THR A 72 1.43 5.53 14.48
N HIS A 73 0.39 4.93 13.90
CA HIS A 73 0.14 4.92 12.48
C HIS A 73 -1.35 5.11 12.18
N VAL A 74 -1.63 5.53 10.95
CA VAL A 74 -2.96 5.52 10.36
C VAL A 74 -2.91 4.68 9.10
N LEU A 75 -3.70 3.62 9.07
CA LEU A 75 -3.92 2.78 7.90
C LEU A 75 -5.11 3.33 7.12
N GLN A 76 -4.90 3.71 5.87
CA GLN A 76 -5.93 4.28 5.00
C GLN A 76 -6.30 3.32 3.87
N PHE A 77 -7.59 3.25 3.57
CA PHE A 77 -8.14 2.57 2.41
C PHE A 77 -8.75 3.58 1.46
N LEU A 78 -8.33 3.50 0.20
CA LEU A 78 -8.82 4.35 -0.87
C LEU A 78 -9.31 3.47 -2.02
N PHE A 79 -10.49 3.78 -2.57
CA PHE A 79 -10.98 3.20 -3.81
C PHE A 79 -10.50 4.06 -4.99
N LEU A 80 -9.91 3.40 -5.99
CA LEU A 80 -9.48 4.01 -7.24
C LEU A 80 -10.23 3.35 -8.39
N GLY A 81 -11.26 4.03 -8.91
CA GLY A 81 -12.00 3.58 -10.08
C GLY A 81 -11.17 3.67 -11.37
N THR A 82 -11.44 2.80 -12.32
CA THR A 82 -10.72 2.73 -13.62
C THR A 82 -10.78 4.03 -14.41
N THR A 83 -11.82 4.84 -14.21
CA THR A 83 -11.99 6.16 -14.84
C THR A 83 -11.35 7.32 -14.04
N GLY A 84 -10.58 6.99 -12.99
CA GLY A 84 -9.90 7.99 -12.18
C GLY A 84 -10.70 8.51 -10.98
N PHE A 85 -11.89 7.95 -10.71
CA PHE A 85 -12.63 8.25 -9.47
C PHE A 85 -11.80 7.80 -8.25
N ARG A 86 -11.54 8.73 -7.32
CA ARG A 86 -10.74 8.48 -6.12
C ARG A 86 -11.55 8.84 -4.90
N PHE A 87 -11.68 7.89 -3.96
CA PHE A 87 -12.41 8.13 -2.74
C PHE A 87 -11.79 7.40 -1.54
N PRO A 88 -11.26 8.12 -0.54
CA PRO A 88 -10.83 7.54 0.72
C PRO A 88 -12.07 7.21 1.54
N PHE A 89 -12.37 5.93 1.76
CA PHE A 89 -13.63 5.53 2.39
C PHE A 89 -13.49 5.02 3.82
N THR A 90 -12.29 4.67 4.27
CA THR A 90 -12.04 4.30 5.67
C THR A 90 -10.59 4.48 6.06
N TYR A 91 -10.37 4.65 7.35
CA TYR A 91 -9.07 4.68 7.98
C TYR A 91 -9.13 4.02 9.35
N PHE A 92 -8.00 3.51 9.82
CA PHE A 92 -7.86 2.87 11.13
C PHE A 92 -6.63 3.43 11.84
N SER A 93 -6.77 3.72 13.14
CA SER A 93 -5.65 4.08 13.99
C SER A 93 -4.94 2.82 14.47
N THR A 94 -3.66 2.64 14.10
CA THR A 94 -2.92 1.40 14.33
C THR A 94 -1.61 1.64 15.09
N THR A 95 -0.93 0.57 15.41
CA THR A 95 0.46 0.55 15.90
C THR A 95 1.38 -0.23 14.96
N GLY A 96 1.05 -0.24 13.66
CA GLY A 96 1.52 -1.16 12.65
C GLY A 96 0.52 -2.32 12.46
N ALA A 97 -0.14 -2.38 11.29
CA ALA A 97 -1.12 -3.43 11.01
C ALA A 97 -0.42 -4.76 10.72
N SER A 98 -0.85 -5.82 11.39
CA SER A 98 -0.39 -7.18 11.09
C SER A 98 -1.04 -7.75 9.83
N ALA A 99 -0.42 -8.74 9.20
CA ALA A 99 -0.95 -9.39 8.00
C ALA A 99 -2.35 -9.99 8.22
N SER A 100 -2.62 -10.55 9.38
CA SER A 100 -3.94 -11.10 9.75
C SER A 100 -4.98 -10.00 9.95
N GLU A 101 -4.62 -8.86 10.55
CA GLU A 101 -5.49 -7.71 10.68
C GLU A 101 -5.83 -7.14 9.30
N LEU A 102 -4.84 -7.00 8.40
CA LEU A 102 -5.03 -6.55 7.02
C LEU A 102 -5.98 -7.48 6.26
N TYR A 103 -5.85 -8.81 6.42
CA TYR A 103 -6.73 -9.80 5.79
C TYR A 103 -8.20 -9.59 6.16
N LEU A 104 -8.48 -9.40 7.45
CA LEU A 104 -9.85 -9.19 7.92
C LEU A 104 -10.47 -7.89 7.38
N VAL A 105 -9.73 -6.78 7.47
CA VAL A 105 -10.26 -5.48 7.00
C VAL A 105 -10.35 -5.40 5.49
N PHE A 106 -9.46 -6.06 4.76
CA PHE A 106 -9.51 -6.13 3.31
C PHE A 106 -10.81 -6.78 2.82
N TRP A 107 -11.12 -7.99 3.29
CA TRP A 107 -12.34 -8.67 2.87
C TRP A 107 -13.61 -7.95 3.33
N LYS A 108 -13.58 -7.32 4.50
CA LYS A 108 -14.67 -6.46 4.96
C LYS A 108 -14.87 -5.24 4.04
N ALA A 109 -13.78 -4.62 3.61
CA ALA A 109 -13.82 -3.49 2.67
C ALA A 109 -14.38 -3.93 1.29
N VAL A 110 -13.91 -5.05 0.74
CA VAL A 110 -14.41 -5.61 -0.53
C VAL A 110 -15.92 -5.90 -0.44
N ASN A 111 -16.37 -6.52 0.66
CA ASN A 111 -17.79 -6.79 0.88
C ASN A 111 -18.63 -5.51 0.90
N TYR A 112 -18.23 -4.53 1.70
CA TYR A 112 -18.96 -3.26 1.76
C TYR A 112 -19.00 -2.53 0.42
N LEU A 113 -17.89 -2.48 -0.31
CA LEU A 113 -17.86 -1.90 -1.65
C LEU A 113 -18.85 -2.61 -2.58
N ALA A 114 -18.87 -3.95 -2.58
CA ALA A 114 -19.81 -4.73 -3.38
C ALA A 114 -21.28 -4.42 -3.02
N MET A 115 -21.61 -4.29 -1.72
CA MET A 115 -22.95 -3.92 -1.27
C MET A 115 -23.42 -2.54 -1.78
N PHE A 116 -22.46 -1.63 -2.06
CA PHE A 116 -22.74 -0.29 -2.60
C PHE A 116 -22.54 -0.21 -4.12
N GLY A 117 -22.37 -1.36 -4.79
CA GLY A 117 -22.28 -1.45 -6.25
C GLY A 117 -20.90 -1.18 -6.83
N PHE A 118 -19.85 -1.14 -6.02
CA PHE A 118 -18.47 -1.01 -6.47
C PHE A 118 -17.81 -2.39 -6.55
N SER A 119 -17.11 -2.66 -7.65
CA SER A 119 -16.39 -3.92 -7.86
C SER A 119 -14.89 -3.72 -7.72
N VAL A 120 -14.25 -4.55 -6.90
CA VAL A 120 -12.81 -4.52 -6.69
C VAL A 120 -12.14 -5.51 -7.62
N THR A 121 -11.28 -5.00 -8.51
CA THR A 121 -10.55 -5.77 -9.53
C THR A 121 -9.04 -5.80 -9.30
N PHE A 122 -8.51 -4.91 -8.47
CA PHE A 122 -7.12 -4.96 -8.06
C PHE A 122 -6.91 -4.45 -6.63
N LEU A 123 -5.81 -4.89 -6.03
CA LEU A 123 -5.31 -4.42 -4.74
C LEU A 123 -3.91 -3.88 -4.95
N SER A 124 -3.65 -2.64 -4.52
CA SER A 124 -2.31 -2.05 -4.56
C SER A 124 -1.85 -1.67 -3.16
N MET A 125 -0.61 -2.04 -2.84
CA MET A 125 0.04 -1.74 -1.58
C MET A 125 1.56 -1.62 -1.78
N ASP A 126 2.26 -1.08 -0.80
CA ASP A 126 3.71 -1.03 -0.81
C ASP A 126 4.32 -2.41 -0.46
N GLY A 127 5.66 -2.51 -0.59
CA GLY A 127 6.37 -3.75 -0.29
C GLY A 127 6.91 -3.81 1.15
N GLU A 128 6.18 -3.34 2.15
CA GLU A 128 6.50 -3.56 3.55
C GLU A 128 6.33 -5.04 3.94
N GLN A 129 6.96 -5.48 5.03
CA GLN A 129 6.94 -6.91 5.40
C GLN A 129 5.53 -7.38 5.71
N SER A 130 4.76 -6.62 6.49
CA SER A 130 3.37 -6.93 6.82
C SER A 130 2.48 -7.08 5.57
N ASN A 131 2.68 -6.20 4.57
CA ASN A 131 1.96 -6.26 3.30
C ASN A 131 2.36 -7.49 2.47
N ARG A 132 3.64 -7.88 2.47
CA ARG A 132 4.10 -9.12 1.80
C ARG A 132 3.53 -10.37 2.47
N ASP A 133 3.50 -10.39 3.80
CA ASP A 133 2.93 -11.51 4.56
C ASP A 133 1.41 -11.60 4.34
N PHE A 134 0.73 -10.47 4.28
CA PHE A 134 -0.68 -10.40 3.92
C PHE A 134 -0.93 -10.92 2.49
N MET A 135 -0.11 -10.51 1.53
CA MET A 135 -0.17 -11.02 0.17
C MET A 135 0.02 -12.55 0.12
N ASN A 136 0.98 -13.07 0.89
CA ASN A 136 1.20 -14.52 1.00
C ASN A 136 -0.03 -15.25 1.57
N ILE A 137 -0.72 -14.67 2.56
CA ILE A 137 -1.97 -15.23 3.09
C ILE A 137 -3.05 -15.25 2.01
N LEU A 138 -3.23 -14.17 1.25
CA LEU A 138 -4.20 -14.09 0.16
C LEU A 138 -3.92 -15.12 -0.94
N LEU A 139 -2.66 -15.34 -1.27
CA LEU A 139 -2.23 -16.22 -2.36
C LEU A 139 -2.02 -17.69 -1.92
N ALA A 140 -2.16 -18.02 -0.64
CA ALA A 140 -1.85 -19.35 -0.10
C ALA A 140 -2.57 -20.51 -0.81
N HIS A 141 -3.74 -20.24 -1.39
CA HIS A 141 -4.56 -21.24 -2.08
C HIS A 141 -4.59 -21.06 -3.60
N THR A 142 -3.77 -20.16 -4.15
CA THR A 142 -3.69 -19.94 -5.60
C THR A 142 -2.56 -20.77 -6.21
N GLY A 143 -2.69 -21.08 -7.50
CA GLY A 143 -1.63 -21.82 -8.21
C GLY A 143 -0.32 -21.02 -8.25
N SER A 144 0.80 -21.74 -8.30
CA SER A 144 2.12 -21.13 -8.42
C SER A 144 2.22 -20.15 -9.60
N GLY A 145 2.74 -18.96 -9.35
CA GLY A 145 2.98 -17.93 -10.37
C GLY A 145 1.79 -17.03 -10.69
N THR A 146 0.64 -17.18 -10.02
CA THR A 146 -0.48 -16.25 -10.17
C THR A 146 -0.50 -15.23 -9.03
N PHE A 147 -0.76 -13.97 -9.37
CA PHE A 147 -0.95 -12.88 -8.41
C PHE A 147 -2.40 -12.39 -8.44
N THR A 148 -3.33 -13.33 -8.56
CA THR A 148 -4.77 -13.05 -8.61
C THR A 148 -5.53 -13.95 -7.65
N ILE A 149 -6.55 -13.40 -7.02
CA ILE A 149 -7.49 -14.11 -6.15
C ILE A 149 -8.92 -13.92 -6.66
N ASP A 150 -9.83 -14.82 -6.27
CA ASP A 150 -11.25 -14.66 -6.59
C ASP A 150 -11.89 -13.58 -5.71
N ASN A 151 -12.66 -12.69 -6.33
CA ASN A 151 -13.53 -11.79 -5.61
C ASN A 151 -14.80 -12.55 -5.18
N ILE A 152 -14.81 -13.02 -3.93
CA ILE A 152 -15.90 -13.85 -3.40
C ILE A 152 -17.22 -13.09 -3.22
N TYR A 153 -17.19 -11.75 -3.26
CA TYR A 153 -18.38 -10.90 -3.13
C TYR A 153 -18.88 -10.38 -4.47
N ASP A 154 -18.16 -10.62 -5.58
CA ASP A 154 -18.64 -10.31 -6.91
C ASP A 154 -19.49 -11.49 -7.45
N PRO A 155 -20.77 -11.27 -7.83
CA PRO A 155 -21.61 -12.31 -8.43
C PRO A 155 -20.99 -12.94 -9.68
N LYS A 156 -20.19 -12.18 -10.43
CA LYS A 156 -19.46 -12.64 -11.62
C LYS A 156 -18.15 -13.36 -11.28
N ARG A 157 -17.78 -13.42 -10.00
CA ARG A 157 -16.49 -13.97 -9.53
C ARG A 157 -15.30 -13.41 -10.29
N SER A 158 -15.27 -12.10 -10.47
CA SER A 158 -14.12 -11.40 -11.06
C SER A 158 -12.84 -11.69 -10.25
N LYS A 159 -11.69 -11.56 -10.90
CA LYS A 159 -10.40 -11.72 -10.23
C LYS A 159 -9.95 -10.38 -9.65
N ILE A 160 -9.34 -10.43 -8.47
CA ILE A 160 -8.61 -9.30 -7.88
C ILE A 160 -7.13 -9.52 -8.14
N SER A 161 -6.51 -8.64 -8.92
CA SER A 161 -5.07 -8.66 -9.17
C SER A 161 -4.32 -7.98 -8.02
N ILE A 162 -3.28 -8.61 -7.51
CA ILE A 162 -2.43 -8.03 -6.46
C ILE A 162 -1.26 -7.33 -7.13
N ILE A 163 -1.10 -6.04 -6.88
CA ILE A 163 -0.12 -5.17 -7.52
C ILE A 163 0.72 -4.49 -6.43
N MET A 164 2.04 -4.59 -6.55
CA MET A 164 2.93 -3.80 -5.71
C MET A 164 3.00 -2.36 -6.23
N ASP A 165 3.02 -1.38 -5.33
CA ASP A 165 3.22 0.02 -5.73
C ASP A 165 4.54 0.17 -6.49
N PHE A 166 4.41 0.49 -7.78
CA PHE A 166 5.53 0.62 -8.70
C PHE A 166 6.53 1.68 -8.22
N SER A 167 6.06 2.81 -7.69
CA SER A 167 6.91 3.88 -7.19
C SER A 167 7.81 3.40 -6.06
N HIS A 168 7.26 2.63 -5.13
CA HIS A 168 8.02 2.04 -4.01
C HIS A 168 9.00 0.96 -4.48
N VAL A 169 8.60 0.12 -5.45
CA VAL A 169 9.49 -0.88 -6.05
C VAL A 169 10.68 -0.18 -6.73
N MET A 170 10.43 0.86 -7.53
CA MET A 170 11.49 1.61 -8.20
C MET A 170 12.41 2.34 -7.21
N LYS A 171 11.87 2.94 -6.15
CA LYS A 171 12.69 3.51 -5.07
C LYS A 171 13.58 2.46 -4.41
N LYS A 172 13.06 1.26 -4.13
CA LYS A 172 13.86 0.14 -3.55
C LYS A 172 14.97 -0.30 -4.50
N ILE A 173 14.68 -0.46 -5.79
CA ILE A 173 15.67 -0.81 -6.81
C ILE A 173 16.78 0.25 -6.85
N ARG A 174 16.41 1.53 -7.00
CA ARG A 174 17.36 2.65 -7.00
C ARG A 174 18.24 2.65 -5.74
N ASN A 175 17.62 2.50 -4.57
CA ASN A 175 18.34 2.53 -3.28
C ASN A 175 19.30 1.33 -3.15
N ASN A 176 18.94 0.16 -3.69
CA ASN A 176 19.84 -0.99 -3.71
C ASN A 176 21.02 -0.78 -4.66
N ILE A 177 20.77 -0.25 -5.86
CA ILE A 177 21.81 0.11 -6.82
C ILE A 177 22.75 1.17 -6.23
N SER A 178 22.23 2.24 -5.65
CA SER A 178 23.03 3.34 -5.09
C SER A 178 23.89 2.92 -3.89
N LYS A 179 23.54 1.85 -3.20
CA LYS A 179 24.28 1.30 -2.06
C LYS A 179 25.26 0.19 -2.50
N SER A 180 25.09 -0.36 -3.68
CA SER A 180 25.92 -1.47 -4.16
C SER A 180 27.36 -0.99 -4.41
N GLY A 181 28.32 -1.70 -3.84
CA GLY A 181 29.75 -1.41 -3.96
C GLY A 181 30.30 -0.39 -2.95
N LYS A 182 29.46 0.24 -2.12
CA LYS A 182 29.95 1.20 -1.08
C LYS A 182 30.72 0.52 0.05
N ASN A 183 30.34 -0.72 0.38
CA ASN A 183 31.02 -1.50 1.42
C ASN A 183 31.39 -2.88 0.88
N LYS A 184 32.67 -3.25 1.02
CA LYS A 184 33.21 -4.53 0.54
C LYS A 184 32.47 -5.75 1.13
N TYR A 185 31.91 -5.60 2.33
CA TYR A 185 31.23 -6.67 3.08
C TYR A 185 29.69 -6.52 3.10
N ASP A 186 29.13 -5.56 2.34
CA ASP A 186 27.70 -5.35 2.34
C ASP A 186 26.99 -6.52 1.64
N LYS A 187 26.09 -7.20 2.37
CA LYS A 187 25.22 -8.26 1.85
C LYS A 187 24.28 -7.78 0.72
N ARG A 188 24.20 -6.48 0.50
CA ARG A 188 23.37 -5.85 -0.53
C ARG A 188 24.11 -5.53 -1.82
N ASN A 189 25.38 -5.99 -1.97
CA ASN A 189 26.10 -5.83 -3.21
C ASN A 189 25.41 -6.61 -4.32
N LEU A 190 25.02 -5.89 -5.38
CA LEU A 190 24.36 -6.47 -6.54
C LEU A 190 25.37 -7.15 -7.43
N THR A 191 25.00 -8.32 -7.93
CA THR A 191 25.81 -9.07 -8.90
C THR A 191 24.91 -9.58 -10.03
N HIS A 192 25.44 -9.63 -11.24
CA HIS A 192 24.82 -10.32 -12.37
C HIS A 192 25.84 -11.32 -12.95
N LYS A 193 25.49 -12.59 -12.87
CA LYS A 193 26.47 -13.68 -13.09
C LYS A 193 27.66 -13.48 -12.15
N GLU A 194 28.86 -13.36 -12.62
CA GLU A 194 30.06 -13.12 -11.80
C GLU A 194 30.47 -11.65 -11.71
N ASN A 195 29.76 -10.78 -12.44
CA ASN A 195 30.06 -9.35 -12.48
C ASN A 195 29.36 -8.59 -11.36
N LYS A 196 30.11 -7.75 -10.66
CA LYS A 196 29.58 -6.85 -9.64
C LYS A 196 28.99 -5.60 -10.27
N ILE A 197 27.83 -5.18 -9.79
CA ILE A 197 27.16 -3.95 -10.23
C ILE A 197 27.42 -2.88 -9.16
N TYR A 198 28.17 -1.85 -9.53
CA TYR A 198 28.50 -0.74 -8.65
C TYR A 198 27.76 0.53 -9.09
N TRP A 199 27.45 1.40 -8.14
CA TRP A 199 26.90 2.73 -8.42
C TRP A 199 27.82 3.55 -9.34
N GLU A 200 29.13 3.39 -9.20
CA GLU A 200 30.15 4.02 -10.05
C GLU A 200 29.96 3.73 -11.55
N HIS A 201 29.45 2.57 -11.93
CA HIS A 201 29.18 2.26 -13.34
C HIS A 201 28.12 3.21 -13.91
N TRP A 202 27.09 3.53 -13.14
CA TRP A 202 26.04 4.45 -13.56
C TRP A 202 26.53 5.90 -13.61
N ARG A 203 27.33 6.29 -12.62
CA ARG A 203 27.96 7.62 -12.59
C ARG A 203 28.89 7.81 -13.79
N ASN A 204 29.75 6.84 -14.07
CA ASN A 204 30.68 6.90 -15.20
C ASN A 204 29.94 6.92 -16.55
N ALA A 205 28.87 6.15 -16.70
CA ALA A 205 28.04 6.19 -17.90
C ALA A 205 27.39 7.58 -18.10
N TYR A 206 26.90 8.20 -17.04
CA TYR A 206 26.37 9.56 -17.08
C TYR A 206 27.44 10.59 -17.45
N LEU A 207 28.61 10.53 -16.82
CA LEU A 207 29.73 11.45 -17.13
C LEU A 207 30.21 11.29 -18.57
N TRP A 208 30.26 10.07 -19.08
CA TRP A 208 30.58 9.80 -20.48
C TRP A 208 29.52 10.40 -21.41
N ASP A 209 28.23 10.22 -21.11
CA ASP A 209 27.14 10.74 -21.95
C ASP A 209 27.20 12.28 -22.07
N ILE A 210 27.38 12.99 -20.95
CA ILE A 210 27.45 14.48 -20.97
C ILE A 210 28.76 15.02 -21.57
N SER A 211 29.83 14.24 -21.57
CA SER A 211 31.12 14.67 -22.13
C SER A 211 31.26 14.37 -23.63
N THR A 212 30.56 13.36 -24.12
CA THR A 212 30.73 12.85 -25.48
C THR A 212 29.60 13.27 -26.41
N ASN A 213 28.40 13.49 -25.89
CA ASN A 213 27.23 13.79 -26.70
C ASN A 213 26.82 15.28 -26.54
N PRO A 214 26.67 16.03 -27.67
CA PRO A 214 26.13 17.39 -27.64
C PRO A 214 24.73 17.46 -27.05
N PHE A 215 23.97 16.37 -27.21
CA PHE A 215 22.64 16.20 -26.62
C PHE A 215 22.64 14.92 -25.77
N PRO A 216 22.75 15.04 -24.43
CA PRO A 216 22.75 13.89 -23.54
C PRO A 216 21.52 12.99 -23.75
N ILE A 217 21.74 11.68 -23.82
CA ILE A 217 20.67 10.68 -24.02
C ILE A 217 19.71 10.73 -22.82
N HIS A 218 20.26 10.97 -21.63
CA HIS A 218 19.51 11.01 -20.37
C HIS A 218 19.27 12.44 -19.88
N GLN A 219 18.48 13.21 -20.60
CA GLN A 219 18.20 14.64 -20.32
C GLN A 219 17.61 14.92 -18.93
N LYS A 220 16.96 13.92 -18.30
CA LYS A 220 16.36 14.04 -16.96
C LYS A 220 17.30 13.70 -15.81
N LEU A 221 18.50 13.17 -16.11
CA LEU A 221 19.51 12.93 -15.09
C LEU A 221 20.36 14.19 -14.91
N THR A 222 20.57 14.57 -13.66
CA THR A 222 21.42 15.71 -13.29
C THR A 222 22.51 15.25 -12.31
N LEU A 223 23.54 16.07 -12.11
CA LEU A 223 24.61 15.79 -11.13
C LEU A 223 24.06 15.49 -9.73
N GLU A 224 22.99 16.19 -9.33
CA GLU A 224 22.34 15.99 -8.03
C GLU A 224 21.80 14.58 -7.81
N HIS A 225 21.54 13.82 -8.87
CA HIS A 225 21.13 12.41 -8.76
C HIS A 225 22.29 11.48 -8.38
N PHE A 226 23.55 11.93 -8.55
CA PHE A 226 24.76 11.13 -8.37
C PHE A 226 25.65 11.60 -7.20
N PHE A 227 25.46 12.79 -6.72
CA PHE A 227 26.17 13.44 -5.61
C PHE A 227 25.20 13.97 -4.58
#